data_6fc4a1c7c07f0f5d48aef2326fa26fb6
#
_entry.id   6fc4a1c7c07f0f5d48aef2326fa26fb6
#
_cell.length_a   1.000
_cell.length_b   1.000
_cell.length_c   1.000
_cell.angle_alpha   90.00
_cell.angle_beta   90.00
_cell.angle_gamma   90.00
#
_symmetry.space_group_name_H-M   'P 1'
#
loop_
_entity.id
_entity.type
_entity.pdbx_description
1 polymer ?
#
loop_
_entity_poly.entity_id
_entity_poly.type
_entity_poly.pdbx_seq_one_letter_code
_entity_poly.pdbx_strand_id
1 'polypeptide(L)'
;PYLIEPFLKEFTKRTKIKTNVVFASKGLAQRLQAEGEASPADLVLTVDISRLKQYADKGLFQPFVSTVLESNIPKNLRSKDNTWYGFSKRSRVIAVSKSLKDSNEIKRFEDLTDAKWSGKICSRPGSHVYNRALLSSIIAANGNEAAFAWAKGLVENFARSPRGNDRSQIKAIFSGE
;
A
#
# COMPACT_ATOMS: atom_id res chain seq x y z
N PRO A 1 5.16 -0.39 -13.94
CA PRO A 1 5.26 -0.88 -15.33
C PRO A 1 5.80 -2.31 -15.39
N TYR A 2 6.99 -2.57 -14.87
CA TYR A 2 7.71 -3.85 -15.04
C TYR A 2 6.93 -5.10 -14.59
N LEU A 3 6.07 -4.99 -13.59
CA LEU A 3 5.34 -6.14 -13.06
C LEU A 3 4.20 -6.59 -13.97
N ILE A 4 3.46 -5.65 -14.56
CA ILE A 4 2.26 -5.96 -15.34
C ILE A 4 2.57 -6.20 -16.82
N GLU A 5 3.64 -5.65 -17.34
CA GLU A 5 3.99 -5.71 -18.76
C GLU A 5 4.09 -7.13 -19.34
N PRO A 6 4.72 -8.11 -18.66
CA PRO A 6 4.76 -9.50 -19.15
C PRO A 6 3.36 -10.11 -19.26
N PHE A 7 2.46 -9.81 -18.32
CA PHE A 7 1.09 -10.32 -18.35
C PHE A 7 0.28 -9.72 -19.50
N LEU A 8 0.46 -8.41 -19.78
CA LEU A 8 -0.20 -7.75 -20.90
C LEU A 8 0.29 -8.28 -22.24
N LYS A 9 1.58 -8.57 -22.39
CA LYS A 9 2.13 -9.19 -23.59
C LYS A 9 1.53 -10.58 -23.82
N GLU A 10 1.46 -11.41 -22.78
CA GLU A 10 0.87 -12.75 -22.89
C GLU A 10 -0.65 -12.69 -23.16
N PHE A 11 -1.37 -11.76 -22.53
CA PHE A 11 -2.77 -11.51 -22.82
C PHE A 11 -2.99 -11.17 -24.30
N THR A 12 -2.25 -10.20 -24.83
CA THR A 12 -2.34 -9.82 -26.24
C THR A 12 -1.99 -10.98 -27.17
N LYS A 13 -0.99 -11.80 -26.83
CA LYS A 13 -0.60 -12.97 -27.60
C LYS A 13 -1.73 -13.99 -27.69
N ARG A 14 -2.43 -14.25 -26.57
CA ARG A 14 -3.52 -15.24 -26.49
C ARG A 14 -4.81 -14.77 -27.12
N THR A 15 -5.17 -13.53 -26.85
CA THR A 15 -6.50 -12.99 -27.20
C THR A 15 -6.53 -12.21 -28.50
N LYS A 16 -5.35 -11.76 -28.97
CA LYS A 16 -5.17 -10.80 -30.09
C LYS A 16 -5.71 -9.40 -29.77
N ILE A 17 -6.12 -9.15 -28.52
CA ILE A 17 -6.58 -7.85 -28.06
C ILE A 17 -5.37 -7.01 -27.67
N LYS A 18 -5.24 -5.83 -28.27
CA LYS A 18 -4.21 -4.84 -27.92
C LYS A 18 -4.56 -4.16 -26.61
N THR A 19 -3.57 -3.94 -25.76
CA THR A 19 -3.72 -3.24 -24.50
C THR A 19 -3.09 -1.84 -24.57
N ASN A 20 -3.85 -0.83 -24.18
CA ASN A 20 -3.36 0.55 -23.99
C ASN A 20 -3.23 0.82 -22.49
N VAL A 21 -2.07 1.26 -22.04
CA VAL A 21 -1.83 1.45 -20.61
C VAL A 21 -1.46 2.88 -20.29
N VAL A 22 -2.20 3.48 -19.38
CA VAL A 22 -1.89 4.79 -18.82
C VAL A 22 -1.34 4.63 -17.41
N PHE A 23 -0.11 5.08 -17.19
CA PHE A 23 0.53 5.09 -15.87
C PHE A 23 0.44 6.49 -15.27
N ALA A 24 -0.24 6.61 -14.12
CA ALA A 24 -0.30 7.84 -13.37
C ALA A 24 -0.13 7.58 -11.87
N SER A 25 0.65 8.40 -11.20
CA SER A 25 0.85 8.32 -9.75
C SER A 25 -0.28 8.98 -8.96
N LYS A 26 -0.99 9.92 -9.58
CA LYS A 26 -2.09 10.70 -9.00
C LYS A 26 -3.13 11.01 -10.09
N GLY A 27 -4.33 11.40 -9.67
CA GLY A 27 -5.35 11.96 -10.57
C GLY A 27 -6.21 10.95 -11.33
N LEU A 28 -5.97 9.64 -11.24
CA LEU A 28 -6.77 8.64 -11.97
C LEU A 28 -8.25 8.66 -11.57
N ALA A 29 -8.56 8.82 -10.28
CA ALA A 29 -9.96 8.88 -9.82
C ALA A 29 -10.69 10.09 -10.37
N GLN A 30 -10.04 11.25 -10.37
CA GLN A 30 -10.59 12.49 -10.93
C GLN A 30 -10.79 12.38 -12.44
N ARG A 31 -9.83 11.76 -13.13
CA ARG A 31 -9.92 11.53 -14.57
C ARG A 31 -11.11 10.64 -14.91
N LEU A 32 -11.25 9.48 -14.26
CA LEU A 32 -12.40 8.58 -14.47
C LEU A 32 -13.74 9.28 -14.18
N GLN A 33 -13.79 10.10 -13.12
CA GLN A 33 -14.97 10.88 -12.79
C GLN A 33 -15.34 11.90 -13.90
N ALA A 34 -14.33 12.57 -14.45
CA ALA A 34 -14.53 13.55 -15.52
C ALA A 34 -14.92 12.89 -16.86
N GLU A 35 -14.37 11.71 -17.14
CA GLU A 35 -14.70 10.93 -18.34
C GLU A 35 -16.09 10.26 -18.23
N GLY A 36 -16.53 9.91 -17.01
CA GLY A 36 -17.83 9.29 -16.76
C GLY A 36 -18.06 8.03 -17.59
N GLU A 37 -19.25 7.89 -18.17
CA GLU A 37 -19.60 6.74 -19.01
C GLU A 37 -18.84 6.69 -20.35
N ALA A 38 -18.24 7.80 -20.76
CA ALA A 38 -17.40 7.86 -21.96
C ALA A 38 -15.94 7.47 -21.69
N SER A 39 -15.61 7.01 -20.49
CA SER A 39 -14.25 6.60 -20.17
C SER A 39 -13.81 5.40 -21.02
N PRO A 40 -12.64 5.47 -21.67
CA PRO A 40 -12.08 4.34 -22.42
C PRO A 40 -11.40 3.31 -21.52
N ALA A 41 -11.49 3.45 -20.20
CA ALA A 41 -10.80 2.58 -19.26
C ALA A 41 -11.62 1.34 -18.93
N ASP A 42 -11.18 0.17 -19.40
CA ASP A 42 -11.78 -1.13 -19.05
C ASP A 42 -11.38 -1.59 -17.63
N LEU A 43 -10.13 -1.30 -17.21
CA LEU A 43 -9.58 -1.78 -15.95
C LEU A 43 -8.77 -0.70 -15.23
N VAL A 44 -8.89 -0.66 -13.90
CA VAL A 44 -8.05 0.16 -13.03
C VAL A 44 -7.22 -0.75 -12.13
N LEU A 45 -5.90 -0.69 -12.26
CA LEU A 45 -4.97 -1.36 -11.37
C LEU A 45 -4.33 -0.35 -10.42
N THR A 46 -4.55 -0.53 -9.14
CA THR A 46 -3.98 0.36 -8.12
C THR A 46 -3.36 -0.41 -6.97
N VAL A 47 -2.65 0.28 -6.12
CA VAL A 47 -2.07 -0.27 -4.89
C VAL A 47 -2.90 0.20 -3.70
N ASP A 48 -3.07 -0.69 -2.72
CA ASP A 48 -3.75 -0.42 -1.46
C ASP A 48 -5.27 -0.33 -1.54
N ILE A 49 -5.91 -0.97 -0.56
CA ILE A 49 -7.37 -1.07 -0.46
C ILE A 49 -8.04 0.29 -0.28
N SER A 50 -7.37 1.25 0.38
CA SER A 50 -7.93 2.58 0.59
C SER A 50 -8.14 3.35 -0.72
N ARG A 51 -7.27 3.10 -1.72
CA ARG A 51 -7.47 3.66 -3.06
C ARG A 51 -8.63 2.97 -3.79
N LEU A 52 -8.72 1.64 -3.74
CA LEU A 52 -9.84 0.91 -4.33
C LEU A 52 -11.17 1.37 -3.71
N LYS A 53 -11.22 1.51 -2.39
CA LYS A 53 -12.41 2.02 -1.70
C LYS A 53 -12.79 3.43 -2.18
N GLN A 54 -11.82 4.33 -2.38
CA GLN A 54 -12.07 5.66 -2.91
C GLN A 54 -12.75 5.64 -4.28
N TYR A 55 -12.37 4.72 -5.17
CA TYR A 55 -13.01 4.55 -6.48
C TYR A 55 -14.41 3.94 -6.34
N ALA A 56 -14.55 2.92 -5.49
CA ALA A 56 -15.83 2.26 -5.24
C ALA A 56 -16.87 3.21 -4.62
N ASP A 57 -16.47 4.00 -3.60
CA ASP A 57 -17.34 4.98 -2.93
C ASP A 57 -17.83 6.09 -3.90
N LYS A 58 -17.13 6.30 -4.99
CA LYS A 58 -17.51 7.25 -6.05
C LYS A 58 -18.32 6.60 -7.18
N GLY A 59 -18.65 5.32 -7.06
CA GLY A 59 -19.40 4.59 -8.08
C GLY A 59 -18.66 4.42 -9.41
N LEU A 60 -17.31 4.42 -9.41
CA LEU A 60 -16.51 4.37 -10.64
C LEU A 60 -16.27 2.95 -11.16
N PHE A 61 -16.80 1.94 -10.48
CA PHE A 61 -16.68 0.56 -10.88
C PHE A 61 -18.05 -0.06 -11.14
N GLN A 62 -18.12 -0.91 -12.14
CA GLN A 62 -19.27 -1.79 -12.37
C GLN A 62 -18.99 -3.19 -11.82
N PRO A 63 -20.02 -3.93 -11.41
CA PRO A 63 -19.87 -5.33 -10.99
C PRO A 63 -19.35 -6.21 -12.14
N PHE A 64 -18.43 -7.09 -11.82
CA PHE A 64 -17.90 -8.08 -12.77
C PHE A 64 -17.80 -9.44 -12.10
N VAL A 65 -18.63 -10.38 -12.50
CA VAL A 65 -18.64 -11.74 -11.97
C VAL A 65 -17.77 -12.65 -12.83
N SER A 66 -16.85 -13.36 -12.20
CA SER A 66 -15.96 -14.31 -12.88
C SER A 66 -15.68 -15.50 -11.97
N THR A 67 -16.04 -16.68 -12.42
CA THR A 67 -15.76 -17.94 -11.71
C THR A 67 -14.27 -18.15 -11.48
N VAL A 68 -13.42 -17.71 -12.42
CA VAL A 68 -11.96 -17.77 -12.30
C VAL A 68 -11.47 -16.86 -11.17
N LEU A 69 -11.95 -15.63 -11.10
CA LEU A 69 -11.59 -14.70 -10.01
C LEU A 69 -12.13 -15.18 -8.67
N GLU A 70 -13.34 -15.68 -8.66
CA GLU A 70 -13.99 -16.18 -7.43
C GLU A 70 -13.32 -17.43 -6.86
N SER A 71 -12.82 -18.32 -7.70
CA SER A 71 -12.10 -19.50 -7.25
C SER A 71 -10.66 -19.19 -6.78
N ASN A 72 -10.02 -18.18 -7.35
CA ASN A 72 -8.63 -17.85 -7.06
C ASN A 72 -8.43 -16.75 -6.00
N ILE A 73 -9.43 -15.89 -5.79
CA ILE A 73 -9.33 -14.77 -4.85
C ILE A 73 -10.25 -15.02 -3.64
N PRO A 74 -9.70 -15.14 -2.43
CA PRO A 74 -10.49 -15.34 -1.21
C PRO A 74 -11.56 -14.25 -1.01
N LYS A 75 -12.69 -14.61 -0.43
CA LYS A 75 -13.84 -13.68 -0.21
C LYS A 75 -13.48 -12.41 0.55
N ASN A 76 -12.54 -12.48 1.48
CA ASN A 76 -12.06 -11.31 2.24
C ASN A 76 -11.10 -10.39 1.47
N LEU A 77 -10.76 -10.74 0.24
CA LEU A 77 -9.90 -9.95 -0.66
C LEU A 77 -10.65 -9.45 -1.89
N ARG A 78 -11.96 -9.47 -1.89
CA ARG A 78 -12.81 -8.92 -2.95
C ARG A 78 -14.01 -8.19 -2.36
N SER A 79 -14.59 -7.28 -3.14
CA SER A 79 -15.80 -6.57 -2.71
C SER A 79 -16.99 -7.53 -2.66
N LYS A 80 -17.96 -7.20 -1.80
CA LYS A 80 -19.20 -7.97 -1.68
C LYS A 80 -20.09 -7.86 -2.93
N ASP A 81 -19.99 -6.76 -3.63
CA ASP A 81 -20.72 -6.42 -4.85
C ASP A 81 -19.96 -6.71 -6.15
N ASN A 82 -18.82 -7.43 -6.06
CA ASN A 82 -17.97 -7.82 -7.19
C ASN A 82 -17.41 -6.64 -8.03
N THR A 83 -17.26 -5.47 -7.43
CA THR A 83 -16.71 -4.29 -8.11
C THR A 83 -15.19 -4.21 -8.12
N TRP A 84 -14.51 -4.97 -7.24
CA TRP A 84 -13.05 -5.05 -7.23
C TRP A 84 -12.54 -6.36 -6.64
N TYR A 85 -11.30 -6.71 -7.02
CA TYR A 85 -10.60 -7.93 -6.63
C TYR A 85 -9.16 -7.64 -6.25
N GLY A 86 -8.67 -8.22 -5.14
CA GLY A 86 -7.31 -8.08 -4.65
C GLY A 86 -6.38 -9.16 -5.18
N PHE A 87 -5.45 -8.81 -6.07
CA PHE A 87 -4.52 -9.75 -6.70
C PHE A 87 -3.28 -10.08 -5.85
N SER A 88 -2.94 -9.24 -4.89
CA SER A 88 -1.76 -9.43 -4.05
C SER A 88 -1.93 -8.84 -2.67
N LYS A 89 -1.21 -9.41 -1.70
CA LYS A 89 -1.06 -8.87 -0.35
C LYS A 89 0.37 -8.37 -0.14
N ARG A 90 0.50 -7.32 0.67
CA ARG A 90 1.79 -6.82 1.14
C ARG A 90 1.72 -6.58 2.64
N SER A 91 2.78 -6.95 3.34
CA SER A 91 2.92 -6.66 4.76
C SER A 91 3.89 -5.51 4.97
N ARG A 92 3.61 -4.64 5.92
CA ARG A 92 4.61 -3.75 6.48
C ARG A 92 5.52 -4.57 7.38
N VAL A 93 6.80 -4.39 7.21
CA VAL A 93 7.82 -5.08 8.01
C VAL A 93 8.78 -4.06 8.59
N ILE A 94 9.36 -4.39 9.73
CA ILE A 94 10.45 -3.64 10.31
C ILE A 94 11.74 -4.23 9.73
N ALA A 95 12.53 -3.39 9.07
CA ALA A 95 13.85 -3.76 8.60
C ALA A 95 14.89 -3.18 9.56
N VAL A 96 15.81 -4.00 10.01
CA VAL A 96 16.86 -3.61 10.95
C VAL A 96 18.24 -3.79 10.34
N SER A 97 19.19 -2.95 10.75
CA SER A 97 20.60 -3.13 10.42
C SER A 97 21.13 -4.40 11.10
N LYS A 98 21.97 -5.16 10.42
CA LYS A 98 22.67 -6.31 11.03
C LYS A 98 23.60 -5.89 12.16
N SER A 99 24.06 -4.64 12.16
CA SER A 99 24.92 -4.08 13.20
C SER A 99 24.15 -3.49 14.38
N LEU A 100 22.81 -3.42 14.31
CA LEU A 100 22.01 -2.90 15.41
C LEU A 100 22.03 -3.89 16.58
N LYS A 101 22.63 -3.47 17.70
CA LYS A 101 22.57 -4.20 18.95
C LYS A 101 21.12 -4.26 19.43
N ASP A 102 20.78 -5.32 20.14
CA ASP A 102 19.46 -5.51 20.76
C ASP A 102 18.27 -5.51 19.78
N SER A 103 18.55 -5.66 18.46
CA SER A 103 17.53 -5.74 17.42
C SER A 103 16.52 -6.88 17.62
N ASN A 104 16.92 -7.92 18.36
CA ASN A 104 16.06 -9.03 18.77
C ASN A 104 14.96 -8.63 19.75
N GLU A 105 15.02 -7.47 20.37
CA GLU A 105 13.98 -6.93 21.24
C GLU A 105 12.82 -6.30 20.45
N ILE A 106 13.02 -5.98 19.17
CA ILE A 106 11.97 -5.47 18.28
C ILE A 106 11.16 -6.65 17.76
N LYS A 107 9.98 -6.89 18.33
CA LYS A 107 9.05 -7.96 17.94
C LYS A 107 7.82 -7.44 17.20
N ARG A 108 7.40 -6.22 17.51
CA ARG A 108 6.20 -5.58 16.97
C ARG A 108 6.41 -4.08 16.79
N PHE A 109 5.47 -3.43 16.13
CA PHE A 109 5.60 -2.00 15.85
C PHE A 109 5.57 -1.12 17.10
N GLU A 110 4.89 -1.56 18.14
CA GLU A 110 4.80 -0.85 19.42
C GLU A 110 6.17 -0.72 20.11
N ASP A 111 7.06 -1.68 19.94
CA ASP A 111 8.40 -1.66 20.54
C ASP A 111 9.27 -0.51 19.99
N LEU A 112 8.90 0.05 18.82
CA LEU A 112 9.62 1.17 18.21
C LEU A 112 9.47 2.50 18.97
N THR A 113 8.61 2.58 19.95
CA THR A 113 8.42 3.78 20.78
C THR A 113 9.34 3.85 22.00
N ASP A 114 10.10 2.79 22.29
CA ASP A 114 11.07 2.78 23.36
C ASP A 114 12.16 3.83 23.09
N ALA A 115 12.46 4.66 24.10
CA ALA A 115 13.45 5.74 24.03
C ALA A 115 14.87 5.27 23.64
N LYS A 116 15.21 3.98 23.84
CA LYS A 116 16.48 3.42 23.38
C LYS A 116 16.66 3.45 21.86
N TRP A 117 15.57 3.60 21.11
CA TRP A 117 15.59 3.75 19.65
C TRP A 117 15.65 5.21 19.19
N SER A 118 15.84 6.15 20.11
CA SER A 118 15.94 7.58 19.77
C SER A 118 17.04 7.83 18.74
N GLY A 119 16.67 8.55 17.67
CA GLY A 119 17.58 8.86 16.57
C GLY A 119 17.96 7.65 15.69
N LYS A 120 17.24 6.51 15.76
CA LYS A 120 17.60 5.28 15.03
C LYS A 120 16.52 4.84 14.03
N ILE A 121 15.41 5.55 13.91
CA ILE A 121 14.29 5.14 13.07
C ILE A 121 14.20 6.02 11.83
N CYS A 122 14.19 5.39 10.66
CA CYS A 122 13.91 6.03 9.39
C CYS A 122 12.54 5.61 8.86
N SER A 123 11.74 6.59 8.44
CA SER A 123 10.44 6.34 7.86
C SER A 123 10.20 7.18 6.61
N ARG A 124 9.29 6.72 5.78
CA ARG A 124 8.72 7.53 4.72
C ARG A 124 7.66 8.49 5.30
N PRO A 125 7.20 9.52 4.55
CA PRO A 125 6.22 10.47 5.06
C PRO A 125 4.95 9.81 5.61
N GLY A 126 4.47 10.28 6.76
CA GLY A 126 3.24 9.80 7.41
C GLY A 126 1.99 9.96 6.55
N SER A 127 1.98 10.96 5.66
CA SER A 127 0.91 11.19 4.68
C SER A 127 0.81 10.09 3.60
N HIS A 128 1.84 9.25 3.44
CA HIS A 128 1.82 8.20 2.45
C HIS A 128 0.84 7.09 2.82
N VAL A 129 0.12 6.58 1.82
CA VAL A 129 -0.93 5.56 1.99
C VAL A 129 -0.48 4.35 2.81
N TYR A 130 0.79 3.95 2.72
CA TYR A 130 1.31 2.80 3.47
C TYR A 130 1.48 3.07 4.97
N ASN A 131 1.93 4.25 5.36
CA ASN A 131 2.01 4.61 6.77
C ASN A 131 0.63 4.89 7.36
N ARG A 132 -0.28 5.45 6.55
CA ARG A 132 -1.69 5.57 6.95
C ARG A 132 -2.33 4.21 7.18
N ALA A 133 -2.07 3.22 6.32
CA ALA A 133 -2.56 1.86 6.49
C ALA A 133 -1.96 1.20 7.75
N LEU A 134 -0.67 1.40 8.04
CA LEU A 134 -0.05 0.94 9.27
C LEU A 134 -0.72 1.57 10.50
N LEU A 135 -0.88 2.89 10.51
CA LEU A 135 -1.57 3.58 11.61
C LEU A 135 -3.01 3.06 11.78
N SER A 136 -3.74 2.85 10.69
CA SER A 136 -5.09 2.27 10.74
C SER A 136 -5.09 0.87 11.34
N SER A 137 -4.06 0.05 11.11
CA SER A 137 -3.95 -1.28 11.71
C SER A 137 -3.66 -1.21 13.21
N ILE A 138 -2.85 -0.25 13.65
CA ILE A 138 -2.62 0.00 15.09
C ILE A 138 -3.89 0.49 15.77
N ILE A 139 -4.65 1.38 15.12
CA ILE A 139 -5.96 1.84 15.61
C ILE A 139 -6.93 0.66 15.78
N ALA A 140 -7.00 -0.20 14.77
CA ALA A 140 -7.89 -1.36 14.80
C ALA A 140 -7.53 -2.37 15.90
N ALA A 141 -6.25 -2.50 16.22
CA ALA A 141 -5.76 -3.42 17.25
C ALA A 141 -5.85 -2.84 18.67
N ASN A 142 -5.53 -1.56 18.84
CA ASN A 142 -5.24 -0.96 20.16
C ASN A 142 -6.14 0.24 20.49
N GLY A 143 -7.01 0.67 19.57
CA GLY A 143 -7.85 1.86 19.72
C GLY A 143 -7.12 3.18 19.38
N ASN A 144 -7.89 4.26 19.28
CA ASN A 144 -7.40 5.55 18.83
C ASN A 144 -6.34 6.17 19.75
N GLU A 145 -6.59 6.14 21.06
CA GLU A 145 -5.72 6.78 22.06
C GLU A 145 -4.33 6.12 22.08
N ALA A 146 -4.28 4.78 22.16
CA ALA A 146 -3.02 4.04 22.13
C ALA A 146 -2.27 4.21 20.80
N ALA A 147 -2.99 4.24 19.67
CA ALA A 147 -2.40 4.48 18.36
C ALA A 147 -1.82 5.89 18.22
N PHE A 148 -2.47 6.90 18.82
CA PHE A 148 -1.96 8.27 18.84
C PHE A 148 -0.70 8.39 19.69
N ALA A 149 -0.70 7.78 20.87
CA ALA A 149 0.47 7.72 21.74
C ALA A 149 1.64 7.01 21.05
N TRP A 150 1.37 5.87 20.39
CA TRP A 150 2.33 5.16 19.57
C TRP A 150 2.92 6.03 18.45
N ALA A 151 2.08 6.71 17.68
CA ALA A 151 2.53 7.56 16.58
C ALA A 151 3.44 8.70 17.08
N LYS A 152 3.10 9.30 18.22
CA LYS A 152 3.92 10.34 18.88
C LYS A 152 5.30 9.79 19.29
N GLY A 153 5.34 8.69 20.04
CA GLY A 153 6.60 8.07 20.47
C GLY A 153 7.47 7.60 19.29
N LEU A 154 6.82 7.10 18.21
CA LEU A 154 7.55 6.75 16.99
C LEU A 154 8.24 7.97 16.36
N VAL A 155 7.56 9.11 16.30
CA VAL A 155 8.11 10.36 15.75
C VAL A 155 9.29 10.87 16.57
N GLU A 156 9.24 10.76 17.89
CA GLU A 156 10.31 11.15 18.81
C GLU A 156 11.60 10.36 18.57
N ASN A 157 11.49 9.13 18.04
CA ASN A 157 12.61 8.24 17.75
C ASN A 157 13.17 8.37 16.32
N PHE A 158 12.66 9.29 15.51
CA PHE A 158 13.17 9.44 14.15
C PHE A 158 14.60 9.98 14.10
N ALA A 159 15.45 9.33 13.30
CA ALA A 159 16.80 9.79 13.00
C ALA A 159 16.78 11.07 12.14
N ARG A 160 15.73 11.27 11.37
CA ARG A 160 15.57 12.40 10.45
C ARG A 160 14.10 12.63 10.12
N SER A 161 13.80 13.78 9.54
CA SER A 161 12.49 14.04 8.96
C SER A 161 12.10 12.97 7.95
N PRO A 162 10.88 12.40 8.04
CA PRO A 162 10.40 11.36 7.13
C PRO A 162 10.43 11.80 5.68
N ARG A 163 11.12 11.03 4.82
CA ARG A 163 11.30 11.37 3.39
C ARG A 163 11.53 10.12 2.55
N GLY A 164 11.39 10.26 1.23
CA GLY A 164 11.68 9.22 0.28
C GLY A 164 10.68 8.05 0.28
N ASN A 165 11.07 6.94 -0.30
CA ASN A 165 10.29 5.72 -0.42
C ASN A 165 10.91 4.57 0.39
N ASP A 166 10.32 3.37 0.35
CA ASP A 166 10.81 2.22 1.12
C ASP A 166 12.28 1.87 0.81
N ARG A 167 12.70 1.98 -0.49
CA ARG A 167 14.09 1.75 -0.88
C ARG A 167 15.04 2.79 -0.30
N SER A 168 14.57 4.02 -0.13
CA SER A 168 15.37 5.09 0.51
C SER A 168 15.60 4.79 2.00
N GLN A 169 14.63 4.15 2.68
CA GLN A 169 14.82 3.73 4.06
C GLN A 169 15.86 2.60 4.17
N ILE A 170 15.79 1.60 3.28
CA ILE A 170 16.79 0.52 3.25
C ILE A 170 18.20 1.07 2.98
N LYS A 171 18.33 2.04 2.06
CA LYS A 171 19.62 2.70 1.82
C LYS A 171 20.14 3.44 3.05
N ALA A 172 19.26 4.14 3.77
CA ALA A 172 19.61 4.83 5.00
C ALA A 172 20.13 3.86 6.08
N ILE A 173 19.45 2.74 6.29
CA ILE A 173 19.90 1.67 7.19
C ILE A 173 21.29 1.15 6.77
N PHE A 174 21.49 0.94 5.47
CA PHE A 174 22.77 0.43 4.95
C PHE A 174 23.92 1.44 5.14
N SER A 175 23.65 2.75 5.01
CA SER A 175 24.62 3.82 5.23
C SER A 175 24.87 4.17 6.70
N GLY A 176 24.18 3.52 7.64
CA GLY A 176 24.36 3.73 9.08
C GLY A 176 23.63 4.98 9.62
N GLU A 177 22.65 5.47 8.87
CA GLU A 177 21.82 6.63 9.28
C GLU A 177 20.75 6.24 10.31
#